data_88c749ae671b11a81d1d9aa83e728546
#
_entry.id   88c749ae671b11a81d1d9aa83e728546
#
_cell.length_a   1.000
_cell.length_b   1.000
_cell.length_c   1.000
_cell.angle_alpha   90.00
_cell.angle_beta   90.00
_cell.angle_gamma   90.00
#
_symmetry.space_group_name_H-M   'P 1'
#
loop_
_entity.id
_entity.type
_entity.pdbx_description
1 polymer ?
#
loop_
_entity_poly.entity_id
_entity_poly.type
_entity_poly.pdbx_seq_one_letter_code
_entity_poly.pdbx_strand_id
1 'polypeptide(L)'
;MIARRPAILLTAAILLALCVLASLFVGSSRIPAGQVAHYLLHPDASNISYNINVLRVQRTILGVLVGAALAVAGAVMQAVTRNPLAEPGLLGVNAGASLGIVLGTAVLGVLPVPNQLALAAGGALVATALVQVIGMIGASTSSPVRLVLIGVAFSAFAGAVIRGVVLTMPNLFRTFIDWEVGSLTRTDIPLLPVAALVVAGTGAAVLLAGALDNIALGDDVAAALGTRVGLVRGLSLMVVTLLCATATTVAGPIGFVGLMAPLTASWLMGPHRGWIVALCALGGPVVVLAADVLGRVLARPGEMQVGLLTAFVGSPVLLLMVLRMKDRAS
;
A
#
# COMPACT_ATOMS: atom_id res chain seq x y z
N MET A 1 -7.72 -11.65 -26.43
CA MET A 1 -7.35 -11.11 -25.11
C MET A 1 -8.16 -11.75 -23.94
N ILE A 2 -9.47 -11.95 -24.07
CA ILE A 2 -10.35 -12.46 -22.97
C ILE A 2 -9.90 -13.84 -22.49
N ALA A 3 -9.57 -14.76 -23.39
CA ALA A 3 -9.14 -16.11 -23.04
C ALA A 3 -7.81 -16.21 -22.25
N ARG A 4 -6.98 -15.15 -22.22
CA ARG A 4 -5.70 -15.14 -21.50
C ARG A 4 -5.81 -14.65 -20.05
N ARG A 5 -6.90 -13.97 -19.68
CA ARG A 5 -7.06 -13.37 -18.35
C ARG A 5 -7.05 -14.39 -17.19
N PRO A 6 -7.76 -15.53 -17.26
CA PRO A 6 -7.69 -16.53 -16.23
C PRO A 6 -6.28 -17.13 -16.06
N ALA A 7 -5.57 -17.34 -17.18
CA ALA A 7 -4.19 -17.84 -17.14
C ALA A 7 -3.24 -16.85 -16.45
N ILE A 8 -3.39 -15.54 -16.67
CA ILE A 8 -2.59 -14.51 -16.01
C ILE A 8 -2.89 -14.48 -14.50
N LEU A 9 -4.16 -14.58 -14.09
CA LEU A 9 -4.51 -14.66 -12.67
C LEU A 9 -3.97 -15.93 -12.01
N LEU A 10 -4.05 -17.07 -12.70
CA LEU A 10 -3.47 -18.31 -12.21
C LEU A 10 -1.94 -18.20 -12.04
N THR A 11 -1.25 -17.59 -13.02
CA THR A 11 0.18 -17.33 -12.92
C THR A 11 0.50 -16.40 -11.73
N ALA A 12 -0.27 -15.34 -11.54
CA ALA A 12 -0.11 -14.44 -10.39
C ALA A 12 -0.35 -15.17 -9.06
N ALA A 13 -1.35 -16.04 -8.98
CA ALA A 13 -1.63 -16.86 -7.80
C ALA A 13 -0.48 -17.84 -7.50
N ILE A 14 0.07 -18.49 -8.53
CA ILE A 14 1.25 -19.36 -8.38
C ILE A 14 2.46 -18.57 -7.90
N LEU A 15 2.73 -17.41 -8.50
CA LEU A 15 3.83 -16.52 -8.07
C LEU A 15 3.64 -16.06 -6.62
N LEU A 16 2.42 -15.72 -6.23
CA LEU A 16 2.11 -15.38 -4.83
C LEU A 16 2.39 -16.55 -3.90
N ALA A 17 1.93 -17.75 -4.23
CA ALA A 17 2.21 -18.95 -3.44
C ALA A 17 3.73 -19.19 -3.29
N LEU A 18 4.50 -19.04 -4.37
CA LEU A 18 5.96 -19.14 -4.33
C LEU A 18 6.61 -18.06 -3.46
N CYS A 19 6.13 -16.80 -3.53
CA CYS A 19 6.62 -15.71 -2.67
C CYS A 19 6.27 -15.94 -1.20
N VAL A 20 5.08 -16.46 -0.89
CA VAL A 20 4.67 -16.86 0.47
C VAL A 20 5.60 -17.95 1.01
N LEU A 21 5.82 -19.01 0.24
CA LEU A 21 6.77 -20.07 0.61
C LEU A 21 8.17 -19.48 0.81
N ALA A 22 8.67 -18.69 -0.14
CA ALA A 22 9.97 -18.04 0.01
C ALA A 22 10.05 -17.19 1.28
N SER A 23 8.99 -16.43 1.61
CA SER A 23 8.93 -15.59 2.81
C SER A 23 8.99 -16.41 4.11
N LEU A 24 8.39 -17.60 4.14
CA LEU A 24 8.44 -18.49 5.30
C LEU A 24 9.79 -19.21 5.44
N PHE A 25 10.36 -19.68 4.33
CA PHE A 25 11.59 -20.48 4.35
C PHE A 25 12.87 -19.64 4.34
N VAL A 26 12.86 -18.44 3.74
CA VAL A 26 14.04 -17.58 3.61
C VAL A 26 14.00 -16.47 4.66
N GLY A 27 14.91 -16.47 5.61
CA GLY A 27 15.07 -15.43 6.64
C GLY A 27 16.49 -14.84 6.64
N SER A 28 16.71 -13.81 7.47
CA SER A 28 18.03 -13.28 7.79
C SER A 28 18.87 -14.33 8.54
N SER A 29 18.24 -15.06 9.46
CA SER A 29 18.82 -16.22 10.14
C SER A 29 18.72 -17.45 9.23
N ARG A 30 19.86 -18.16 9.08
CA ARG A 30 19.95 -19.40 8.27
C ARG A 30 19.38 -20.59 9.05
N ILE A 31 18.09 -20.85 8.92
CA ILE A 31 17.43 -22.02 9.48
C ILE A 31 17.27 -23.05 8.34
N PRO A 32 17.72 -24.30 8.48
CA PRO A 32 17.53 -25.34 7.48
C PRO A 32 16.06 -25.55 7.13
N ALA A 33 15.75 -25.76 5.84
CA ALA A 33 14.37 -25.88 5.36
C ALA A 33 13.59 -27.03 6.06
N GLY A 34 14.27 -28.14 6.39
CA GLY A 34 13.66 -29.22 7.15
C GLY A 34 13.22 -28.80 8.56
N GLN A 35 13.99 -27.95 9.25
CA GLN A 35 13.60 -27.41 10.55
C GLN A 35 12.43 -26.41 10.40
N VAL A 36 12.43 -25.57 9.37
CA VAL A 36 11.31 -24.67 9.11
C VAL A 36 10.02 -25.48 8.93
N ALA A 37 10.04 -26.51 8.08
CA ALA A 37 8.89 -27.39 7.86
C ALA A 37 8.46 -28.11 9.15
N HIS A 38 9.43 -28.62 9.92
CA HIS A 38 9.15 -29.29 11.19
C HIS A 38 8.42 -28.36 12.19
N TYR A 39 8.96 -27.16 12.42
CA TYR A 39 8.36 -26.22 13.40
C TYR A 39 7.07 -25.56 12.92
N LEU A 40 6.81 -25.46 11.62
CA LEU A 40 5.50 -25.04 11.11
C LEU A 40 4.40 -26.07 11.42
N LEU A 41 4.75 -27.37 11.43
CA LEU A 41 3.79 -28.45 11.70
C LEU A 41 3.74 -28.83 13.16
N HIS A 42 4.83 -28.68 13.91
CA HIS A 42 4.98 -29.07 15.32
C HIS A 42 5.58 -27.91 16.12
N PRO A 43 4.79 -26.85 16.42
CA PRO A 43 5.29 -25.71 17.17
C PRO A 43 5.63 -26.13 18.61
N ASP A 44 6.76 -25.62 19.12
CA ASP A 44 7.22 -25.80 20.49
C ASP A 44 7.60 -24.44 21.11
N ALA A 45 8.07 -24.44 22.36
CA ALA A 45 8.49 -23.22 23.08
C ALA A 45 9.92 -22.76 22.75
N SER A 46 10.56 -23.31 21.70
CA SER A 46 11.91 -22.92 21.31
C SER A 46 11.95 -21.56 20.62
N ASN A 47 13.09 -20.86 20.72
CA ASN A 47 13.32 -19.61 20.02
C ASN A 47 13.22 -19.75 18.49
N ILE A 48 13.53 -20.93 17.95
CA ILE A 48 13.44 -21.22 16.52
C ILE A 48 11.97 -21.31 16.11
N SER A 49 11.16 -22.02 16.86
CA SER A 49 9.72 -22.13 16.66
C SER A 49 9.04 -20.76 16.74
N TYR A 50 9.37 -19.95 17.75
CA TYR A 50 8.89 -18.57 17.87
C TYR A 50 9.25 -17.72 16.65
N ASN A 51 10.51 -17.79 16.19
CA ASN A 51 10.95 -17.07 15.00
C ASN A 51 10.14 -17.45 13.75
N ILE A 52 9.82 -18.74 13.58
CA ILE A 52 9.10 -19.22 12.42
C ILE A 52 7.60 -18.92 12.54
N ASN A 53 6.96 -19.34 13.63
CA ASN A 53 5.51 -19.31 13.75
C ASN A 53 4.96 -17.92 14.13
N VAL A 54 5.73 -17.11 14.84
CA VAL A 54 5.28 -15.76 15.19
C VAL A 54 5.87 -14.73 14.25
N LEU A 55 7.20 -14.64 14.12
CA LEU A 55 7.81 -13.56 13.35
C LEU A 55 7.61 -13.72 11.85
N ARG A 56 7.95 -14.90 11.26
CA ARG A 56 7.87 -15.08 9.79
C ARG A 56 6.44 -15.20 9.29
N VAL A 57 5.57 -15.92 10.00
CA VAL A 57 4.17 -16.09 9.60
C VAL A 57 3.45 -14.74 9.64
N GLN A 58 3.56 -13.99 10.74
CA GLN A 58 2.93 -12.68 10.85
C GLN A 58 3.44 -11.70 9.79
N ARG A 59 4.75 -11.65 9.58
CA ARG A 59 5.39 -10.83 8.55
C ARG A 59 4.89 -11.18 7.14
N THR A 60 4.75 -12.47 6.83
CA THR A 60 4.24 -12.94 5.54
C THR A 60 2.77 -12.51 5.33
N ILE A 61 1.92 -12.69 6.35
CA ILE A 61 0.51 -12.26 6.29
C ILE A 61 0.43 -10.74 6.11
N LEU A 62 1.20 -9.97 6.87
CA LEU A 62 1.26 -8.52 6.71
C LEU A 62 1.70 -8.12 5.30
N GLY A 63 2.72 -8.78 4.74
CA GLY A 63 3.18 -8.52 3.38
C GLY A 63 2.09 -8.77 2.33
N VAL A 64 1.28 -9.82 2.51
CA VAL A 64 0.11 -10.09 1.65
C VAL A 64 -0.94 -8.98 1.78
N LEU A 65 -1.32 -8.64 3.00
CA LEU A 65 -2.37 -7.64 3.25
C LEU A 65 -1.96 -6.24 2.78
N VAL A 66 -0.75 -5.81 3.12
CA VAL A 66 -0.21 -4.49 2.75
C VAL A 66 -0.02 -4.39 1.24
N GLY A 67 0.53 -5.43 0.61
CA GLY A 67 0.72 -5.47 -0.83
C GLY A 67 -0.61 -5.39 -1.59
N ALA A 68 -1.62 -6.16 -1.17
CA ALA A 68 -2.95 -6.12 -1.75
C ALA A 68 -3.60 -4.74 -1.56
N ALA A 69 -3.55 -4.20 -0.34
CA ALA A 69 -4.14 -2.89 -0.02
C ALA A 69 -3.54 -1.77 -0.87
N LEU A 70 -2.22 -1.66 -0.94
CA LEU A 70 -1.54 -0.61 -1.71
C LEU A 70 -1.79 -0.73 -3.21
N ALA A 71 -1.72 -1.94 -3.77
CA ALA A 71 -1.91 -2.16 -5.20
C ALA A 71 -3.37 -1.91 -5.62
N VAL A 72 -4.35 -2.34 -4.83
CA VAL A 72 -5.78 -2.08 -5.09
C VAL A 72 -6.10 -0.61 -4.92
N ALA A 73 -5.60 0.06 -3.86
CA ALA A 73 -5.74 1.50 -3.68
C ALA A 73 -5.18 2.27 -4.89
N GLY A 74 -4.01 1.86 -5.38
CA GLY A 74 -3.41 2.41 -6.59
C GLY A 74 -4.27 2.23 -7.84
N ALA A 75 -4.84 1.04 -8.04
CA ALA A 75 -5.71 0.76 -9.17
C ALA A 75 -6.96 1.66 -9.18
N VAL A 76 -7.59 1.84 -8.01
CA VAL A 76 -8.74 2.73 -7.84
C VAL A 76 -8.33 4.19 -8.05
N MET A 77 -7.19 4.62 -7.48
CA MET A 77 -6.68 5.99 -7.63
C MET A 77 -6.39 6.34 -9.09
N GLN A 78 -5.71 5.46 -9.82
CA GLN A 78 -5.43 5.63 -11.26
C GLN A 78 -6.72 5.69 -12.10
N ALA A 79 -7.73 4.91 -11.73
CA ALA A 79 -9.03 4.92 -12.40
C ALA A 79 -9.78 6.24 -12.19
N VAL A 80 -9.87 6.72 -10.94
CA VAL A 80 -10.58 7.96 -10.58
C VAL A 80 -9.92 9.20 -11.18
N THR A 81 -8.57 9.23 -11.15
CA THR A 81 -7.80 10.36 -11.65
C THR A 81 -7.57 10.31 -13.15
N ARG A 82 -7.89 9.19 -13.80
CA ARG A 82 -7.55 8.92 -15.21
C ARG A 82 -6.07 9.15 -15.51
N ASN A 83 -5.23 8.95 -14.50
CA ASN A 83 -3.81 9.13 -14.59
C ASN A 83 -3.09 7.83 -14.19
N PRO A 84 -2.39 7.16 -15.11
CA PRO A 84 -1.68 5.91 -14.81
C PRO A 84 -0.51 6.09 -13.84
N LEU A 85 -0.07 7.33 -13.59
CA LEU A 85 1.00 7.66 -12.66
C LEU A 85 0.47 8.15 -11.30
N ALA A 86 -0.82 8.07 -11.05
CA ALA A 86 -1.39 8.45 -9.77
C ALA A 86 -1.06 7.40 -8.70
N GLU A 87 -0.56 7.87 -7.56
CA GLU A 87 -0.22 7.06 -6.39
C GLU A 87 -1.11 7.44 -5.20
N PRO A 88 -1.63 6.47 -4.42
CA PRO A 88 -2.50 6.74 -3.27
C PRO A 88 -1.87 7.67 -2.23
N GLY A 89 -0.57 7.58 -2.01
CA GLY A 89 0.18 8.41 -1.06
C GLY A 89 0.10 9.92 -1.35
N LEU A 90 -0.17 10.30 -2.61
CA LEU A 90 -0.32 11.70 -3.01
C LEU A 90 -1.56 12.40 -2.40
N LEU A 91 -2.50 11.67 -1.83
CA LEU A 91 -3.62 12.24 -1.06
C LEU A 91 -3.23 12.71 0.36
N GLY A 92 -1.95 12.67 0.71
CA GLY A 92 -1.46 13.08 2.02
C GLY A 92 -1.65 12.02 3.13
N VAL A 93 -2.10 10.81 2.79
CA VAL A 93 -2.33 9.72 3.75
C VAL A 93 -1.06 9.40 4.54
N ASN A 94 0.05 9.19 3.85
CA ASN A 94 1.33 8.87 4.47
C ASN A 94 1.82 10.01 5.37
N ALA A 95 1.79 11.25 4.88
CA ALA A 95 2.21 12.42 5.63
C ALA A 95 1.31 12.65 6.87
N GLY A 96 0.01 12.39 6.75
CA GLY A 96 -0.92 12.45 7.86
C GLY A 96 -0.65 11.39 8.92
N ALA A 97 -0.37 10.15 8.52
CA ALA A 97 0.01 9.07 9.42
C ALA A 97 1.29 9.41 10.18
N SER A 98 2.33 9.86 9.47
CA SER A 98 3.60 10.31 10.04
C SER A 98 3.39 11.46 11.05
N LEU A 99 2.60 12.47 10.66
CA LEU A 99 2.31 13.61 11.51
C LEU A 99 1.54 13.20 12.77
N GLY A 100 0.58 12.29 12.64
CA GLY A 100 -0.18 11.75 13.77
C GLY A 100 0.72 11.05 14.79
N ILE A 101 1.64 10.21 14.33
CA ILE A 101 2.62 9.53 15.21
C ILE A 101 3.53 10.55 15.89
N VAL A 102 4.13 11.47 15.13
CA VAL A 102 5.11 12.41 15.65
C VAL A 102 4.48 13.36 16.67
N LEU A 103 3.35 13.98 16.34
CA LEU A 103 2.65 14.88 17.27
C LEU A 103 2.09 14.13 18.48
N GLY A 104 1.49 12.97 18.26
CA GLY A 104 0.97 12.15 19.35
C GLY A 104 2.07 11.71 20.31
N THR A 105 3.22 11.24 19.80
CA THR A 105 4.35 10.84 20.63
C THR A 105 5.02 12.05 21.30
N ALA A 106 5.06 13.21 20.65
CA ALA A 106 5.60 14.44 21.24
C ALA A 106 4.77 14.93 22.43
N VAL A 107 3.46 14.77 22.38
CA VAL A 107 2.54 15.22 23.46
C VAL A 107 2.33 14.18 24.54
N LEU A 108 2.17 12.91 24.16
CA LEU A 108 1.79 11.80 25.05
C LEU A 108 2.98 10.94 25.49
N GLY A 109 4.17 11.19 24.95
CA GLY A 109 5.35 10.33 25.16
C GLY A 109 5.34 9.07 24.29
N VAL A 110 6.30 8.17 24.55
CA VAL A 110 6.40 6.90 23.81
C VAL A 110 5.26 5.98 24.24
N LEU A 111 4.42 5.63 23.28
CA LEU A 111 3.22 4.82 23.50
C LEU A 111 3.43 3.37 23.03
N PRO A 112 2.65 2.42 23.57
CA PRO A 112 2.56 1.06 23.05
C PRO A 112 2.15 1.04 21.57
N VAL A 113 2.56 -0.01 20.83
CA VAL A 113 2.32 -0.15 19.40
C VAL A 113 0.84 0.06 19.00
N PRO A 114 -0.16 -0.50 19.70
CA PRO A 114 -1.57 -0.27 19.33
C PRO A 114 -1.98 1.21 19.34
N ASN A 115 -1.46 2.00 20.29
CA ASN A 115 -1.76 3.42 20.40
C ASN A 115 -1.04 4.22 19.28
N GLN A 116 0.20 3.83 18.92
CA GLN A 116 0.88 4.41 17.76
C GLN A 116 0.11 4.14 16.47
N LEU A 117 -0.44 2.93 16.31
CA LEU A 117 -1.29 2.56 15.17
C LEU A 117 -2.57 3.44 15.13
N ALA A 118 -3.20 3.68 16.27
CA ALA A 118 -4.38 4.54 16.35
C ALA A 118 -4.05 5.99 15.97
N LEU A 119 -2.89 6.53 16.40
CA LEU A 119 -2.42 7.85 16.02
C LEU A 119 -2.11 7.95 14.52
N ALA A 120 -1.46 6.94 13.95
CA ALA A 120 -1.19 6.87 12.51
C ALA A 120 -2.49 6.84 11.69
N ALA A 121 -3.43 5.97 12.08
CA ALA A 121 -4.73 5.86 11.41
C ALA A 121 -5.53 7.16 11.53
N GLY A 122 -5.61 7.75 12.72
CA GLY A 122 -6.26 9.04 12.94
C GLY A 122 -5.65 10.16 12.11
N GLY A 123 -4.32 10.27 12.12
CA GLY A 123 -3.59 11.25 11.31
C GLY A 123 -3.81 11.08 9.81
N ALA A 124 -3.79 9.84 9.31
CA ALA A 124 -4.08 9.53 7.91
C ALA A 124 -5.51 9.94 7.52
N LEU A 125 -6.51 9.58 8.34
CA LEU A 125 -7.91 9.90 8.09
C LEU A 125 -8.15 11.42 8.11
N VAL A 126 -7.63 12.13 9.12
CA VAL A 126 -7.75 13.58 9.23
C VAL A 126 -7.10 14.29 8.04
N ALA A 127 -5.89 13.90 7.68
CA ALA A 127 -5.18 14.47 6.53
C ALA A 127 -5.95 14.28 5.22
N THR A 128 -6.43 13.07 4.97
CA THR A 128 -7.20 12.79 3.75
C THR A 128 -8.54 13.51 3.74
N ALA A 129 -9.24 13.59 4.89
CA ALA A 129 -10.47 14.34 5.00
C ALA A 129 -10.23 15.84 4.72
N LEU A 130 -9.17 16.44 5.27
CA LEU A 130 -8.78 17.83 5.00
C LEU A 130 -8.50 18.05 3.51
N VAL A 131 -7.71 17.17 2.89
CA VAL A 131 -7.40 17.26 1.44
C VAL A 131 -8.68 17.19 0.61
N GLN A 132 -9.60 16.28 0.94
CA GLN A 132 -10.88 16.15 0.24
C GLN A 132 -11.79 17.36 0.44
N VAL A 133 -11.94 17.84 1.66
CA VAL A 133 -12.79 19.03 1.97
C VAL A 133 -12.25 20.27 1.25
N ILE A 134 -10.93 20.54 1.36
CA ILE A 134 -10.32 21.68 0.66
C ILE A 134 -10.45 21.51 -0.87
N GLY A 135 -10.35 20.29 -1.38
CA GLY A 135 -10.52 19.99 -2.80
C GLY A 135 -11.93 20.30 -3.34
N MET A 136 -12.95 20.26 -2.49
CA MET A 136 -14.34 20.57 -2.85
C MET A 136 -14.69 22.06 -2.74
N ILE A 137 -13.91 22.88 -2.01
CA ILE A 137 -14.21 24.32 -1.84
C ILE A 137 -14.10 25.04 -3.19
N GLY A 138 -15.16 25.73 -3.59
CA GLY A 138 -15.18 26.60 -4.79
C GLY A 138 -15.27 25.85 -6.14
N ALA A 139 -15.64 24.57 -6.15
CA ALA A 139 -15.86 23.80 -7.37
C ALA A 139 -17.16 22.99 -7.28
N SER A 140 -17.92 22.93 -8.38
CA SER A 140 -19.11 22.06 -8.49
C SER A 140 -18.74 20.57 -8.49
N THR A 141 -17.52 20.22 -8.88
CA THR A 141 -16.92 18.87 -8.82
C THR A 141 -15.44 18.98 -8.48
N SER A 142 -14.95 18.12 -7.57
CA SER A 142 -13.53 18.04 -7.25
C SER A 142 -12.72 17.54 -8.44
N SER A 143 -11.85 18.40 -9.00
CA SER A 143 -10.89 17.96 -10.02
C SER A 143 -9.83 17.03 -9.39
N PRO A 144 -9.57 15.86 -9.95
CA PRO A 144 -8.52 14.95 -9.45
C PRO A 144 -7.14 15.60 -9.33
N VAL A 145 -6.78 16.48 -10.29
CA VAL A 145 -5.50 17.21 -10.27
C VAL A 145 -5.42 18.14 -9.05
N ARG A 146 -6.51 18.80 -8.71
CA ARG A 146 -6.57 19.68 -7.54
C ARG A 146 -6.37 18.92 -6.24
N LEU A 147 -6.99 17.74 -6.09
CA LEU A 147 -6.80 16.88 -4.91
C LEU A 147 -5.34 16.46 -4.74
N VAL A 148 -4.67 16.09 -5.83
CA VAL A 148 -3.24 15.73 -5.82
C VAL A 148 -2.38 16.94 -5.41
N LEU A 149 -2.63 18.12 -5.97
CA LEU A 149 -1.87 19.34 -5.61
C LEU A 149 -2.04 19.71 -4.13
N ILE A 150 -3.26 19.63 -3.60
CA ILE A 150 -3.52 19.87 -2.17
C ILE A 150 -2.84 18.83 -1.30
N GLY A 151 -2.88 17.55 -1.70
CA GLY A 151 -2.20 16.48 -0.98
C GLY A 151 -0.67 16.65 -0.96
N VAL A 152 -0.06 17.09 -2.05
CA VAL A 152 1.38 17.42 -2.12
C VAL A 152 1.70 18.62 -1.22
N ALA A 153 0.89 19.69 -1.27
CA ALA A 153 1.07 20.85 -0.40
C ALA A 153 0.93 20.48 1.08
N PHE A 154 -0.08 19.66 1.43
CA PHE A 154 -0.23 19.13 2.78
C PHE A 154 0.98 18.28 3.21
N SER A 155 1.48 17.42 2.32
CA SER A 155 2.64 16.57 2.60
C SER A 155 3.91 17.40 2.85
N ALA A 156 4.10 18.49 2.09
CA ALA A 156 5.21 19.41 2.31
C ALA A 156 5.09 20.14 3.66
N PHE A 157 3.89 20.63 4.00
CA PHE A 157 3.60 21.23 5.30
C PHE A 157 3.83 20.25 6.46
N ALA A 158 3.23 19.05 6.40
CA ALA A 158 3.39 18.02 7.41
C ALA A 158 4.87 17.62 7.58
N GLY A 159 5.59 17.46 6.49
CA GLY A 159 7.03 17.17 6.50
C GLY A 159 7.88 18.27 7.15
N ALA A 160 7.51 19.55 7.01
CA ALA A 160 8.18 20.65 7.70
C ALA A 160 7.92 20.60 9.22
N VAL A 161 6.67 20.37 9.63
CA VAL A 161 6.29 20.23 11.05
C VAL A 161 7.00 19.03 11.68
N ILE A 162 6.97 17.86 11.01
CA ILE A 162 7.65 16.65 11.47
C ILE A 162 9.13 16.92 11.71
N ARG A 163 9.84 17.50 10.72
CA ARG A 163 11.26 17.83 10.87
C ARG A 163 11.52 18.78 12.02
N GLY A 164 10.68 19.80 12.20
CA GLY A 164 10.80 20.74 13.32
C GLY A 164 10.70 20.04 14.68
N VAL A 165 9.69 19.17 14.85
CA VAL A 165 9.51 18.41 16.11
C VAL A 165 10.63 17.40 16.34
N VAL A 166 11.01 16.63 15.33
CA VAL A 166 12.05 15.59 15.45
C VAL A 166 13.42 16.19 15.76
N LEU A 167 13.75 17.37 15.22
CA LEU A 167 14.99 18.06 15.54
C LEU A 167 15.06 18.58 16.99
N THR A 168 13.92 18.90 17.58
CA THR A 168 13.86 19.38 18.98
C THR A 168 13.80 18.23 19.99
N MET A 169 13.46 17.01 19.55
CA MET A 169 13.27 15.82 20.40
C MET A 169 14.09 14.62 19.88
N PRO A 170 15.37 14.50 20.21
CA PRO A 170 16.25 13.44 19.68
C PRO A 170 15.77 12.00 19.94
N ASN A 171 15.03 11.77 21.03
CA ASN A 171 14.47 10.46 21.35
C ASN A 171 13.37 10.01 20.38
N LEU A 172 12.65 10.96 19.77
CA LEU A 172 11.65 10.68 18.74
C LEU A 172 12.28 10.30 17.41
N PHE A 173 13.49 10.78 17.14
CA PHE A 173 14.16 10.58 15.86
C PHE A 173 14.33 9.09 15.51
N ARG A 174 14.79 8.27 16.45
CA ARG A 174 14.99 6.83 16.21
C ARG A 174 13.67 6.11 15.96
N THR A 175 12.68 6.31 16.82
CA THR A 175 11.37 5.68 16.71
C THR A 175 10.65 6.09 15.42
N PHE A 176 10.80 7.34 15.02
CA PHE A 176 10.20 7.87 13.80
C PHE A 176 10.87 7.30 12.53
N ILE A 177 12.20 7.27 12.47
CA ILE A 177 12.92 6.74 11.29
C ILE A 177 12.59 5.25 11.08
N ASP A 178 12.56 4.45 12.15
CA ASP A 178 12.22 3.02 12.06
C ASP A 178 10.82 2.80 11.48
N TRP A 179 9.90 3.73 11.71
CA TRP A 179 8.56 3.69 11.14
C TRP A 179 8.50 4.24 9.72
N GLU A 180 9.16 5.39 9.45
CA GLU A 180 9.14 6.11 8.16
C GLU A 180 9.73 5.30 7.01
N VAL A 181 10.65 4.40 7.29
CA VAL A 181 11.31 3.58 6.24
C VAL A 181 10.41 2.44 5.72
N GLY A 182 9.31 2.15 6.40
CA GLY A 182 8.37 1.09 6.03
C GLY A 182 8.89 -0.32 6.28
N SER A 183 8.26 -1.04 7.21
CA SER A 183 8.70 -2.37 7.66
C SER A 183 7.54 -3.31 7.94
N LEU A 184 7.75 -4.60 7.68
CA LEU A 184 6.82 -5.69 8.00
C LEU A 184 7.19 -6.43 9.29
N THR A 185 8.20 -5.96 10.05
CA THR A 185 8.75 -6.70 11.21
C THR A 185 7.97 -6.53 12.50
N ARG A 186 6.92 -5.73 12.51
CA ARG A 186 6.08 -5.51 13.70
C ARG A 186 5.24 -6.74 14.02
N THR A 187 5.29 -7.19 15.27
CA THR A 187 4.61 -8.41 15.72
C THR A 187 3.31 -8.16 16.50
N ASP A 188 3.14 -6.95 17.09
CA ASP A 188 1.98 -6.65 17.94
C ASP A 188 0.80 -6.05 17.14
N ILE A 189 0.62 -6.51 15.90
CA ILE A 189 -0.43 -6.02 15.02
C ILE A 189 -1.61 -6.99 15.03
N PRO A 190 -2.84 -6.52 15.31
CA PRO A 190 -4.03 -7.35 15.23
C PRO A 190 -4.35 -7.68 13.77
N LEU A 191 -3.96 -8.86 13.30
CA LEU A 191 -4.09 -9.27 11.90
C LEU A 191 -5.55 -9.34 11.42
N LEU A 192 -6.48 -9.79 12.28
CA LEU A 192 -7.88 -9.98 11.89
C LEU A 192 -8.58 -8.67 11.50
N PRO A 193 -8.54 -7.58 12.29
CA PRO A 193 -9.08 -6.29 11.87
C PRO A 193 -8.42 -5.75 10.60
N VAL A 194 -7.10 -5.89 10.47
CA VAL A 194 -6.37 -5.45 9.26
C VAL A 194 -6.87 -6.22 8.04
N ALA A 195 -6.98 -7.55 8.14
CA ALA A 195 -7.50 -8.39 7.06
C ALA A 195 -8.95 -8.01 6.70
N ALA A 196 -9.81 -7.77 7.70
CA ALA A 196 -11.19 -7.36 7.48
C ALA A 196 -11.27 -6.03 6.71
N LEU A 197 -10.47 -5.03 7.06
CA LEU A 197 -10.43 -3.74 6.36
C LEU A 197 -9.91 -3.89 4.93
N VAL A 198 -8.88 -4.69 4.70
CA VAL A 198 -8.32 -4.94 3.36
C VAL A 198 -9.31 -5.70 2.48
N VAL A 199 -9.97 -6.72 3.02
CA VAL A 199 -11.01 -7.49 2.29
C VAL A 199 -12.20 -6.59 1.98
N ALA A 200 -12.71 -5.82 2.94
CA ALA A 200 -13.81 -4.88 2.73
C ALA A 200 -13.47 -3.82 1.68
N GLY A 201 -12.29 -3.20 1.77
CA GLY A 201 -11.82 -2.20 0.80
C GLY A 201 -11.62 -2.78 -0.60
N THR A 202 -11.06 -4.00 -0.70
CA THR A 202 -10.89 -4.70 -1.98
C THR A 202 -12.25 -5.08 -2.58
N GLY A 203 -13.19 -5.59 -1.76
CA GLY A 203 -14.56 -5.88 -2.18
C GLY A 203 -15.28 -4.63 -2.69
N ALA A 204 -15.16 -3.52 -1.99
CA ALA A 204 -15.71 -2.23 -2.43
C ALA A 204 -15.09 -1.76 -3.75
N ALA A 205 -13.77 -1.93 -3.94
CA ALA A 205 -13.10 -1.62 -5.20
C ALA A 205 -13.64 -2.45 -6.37
N VAL A 206 -13.90 -3.74 -6.15
CA VAL A 206 -14.52 -4.64 -7.15
C VAL A 206 -15.92 -4.17 -7.50
N LEU A 207 -16.74 -3.80 -6.50
CA LEU A 207 -18.12 -3.31 -6.72
C LEU A 207 -18.13 -1.99 -7.50
N LEU A 208 -17.15 -1.12 -7.28
CA LEU A 208 -17.02 0.15 -7.99
C LEU A 208 -16.42 0.00 -9.40
N ALA A 209 -15.83 -1.14 -9.75
CA ALA A 209 -15.06 -1.32 -10.98
C ALA A 209 -15.86 -1.01 -12.25
N GLY A 210 -17.12 -1.46 -12.35
CA GLY A 210 -17.97 -1.15 -13.50
C GLY A 210 -18.28 0.35 -13.66
N ALA A 211 -18.55 1.03 -12.54
CA ALA A 211 -18.76 2.48 -12.55
C ALA A 211 -17.46 3.24 -12.91
N LEU A 212 -16.31 2.73 -12.51
CA LEU A 212 -15.00 3.27 -12.87
C LEU A 212 -14.67 3.05 -14.35
N ASP A 213 -15.13 1.94 -14.95
CA ASP A 213 -15.03 1.72 -16.40
C ASP A 213 -15.83 2.79 -17.16
N ASN A 214 -17.06 3.14 -16.70
CA ASN A 214 -17.85 4.22 -17.30
C ASN A 214 -17.15 5.59 -17.16
N ILE A 215 -16.58 5.89 -15.97
CA ILE A 215 -15.84 7.15 -15.74
C ILE A 215 -14.62 7.26 -16.66
N ALA A 216 -14.00 6.16 -17.05
CA ALA A 216 -12.88 6.18 -17.98
C ALA A 216 -13.25 6.72 -19.38
N LEU A 217 -14.54 6.64 -19.77
CA LEU A 217 -15.06 7.15 -21.06
C LEU A 217 -15.33 8.67 -21.08
N GLY A 218 -15.25 9.32 -19.93
CA GLY A 218 -15.57 10.74 -19.77
C GLY A 218 -16.76 10.95 -18.83
N ASP A 219 -16.80 12.11 -18.15
CA ASP A 219 -17.82 12.40 -17.13
C ASP A 219 -19.22 12.49 -17.73
N ASP A 220 -19.33 13.14 -18.89
CA ASP A 220 -20.60 13.33 -19.61
C ASP A 220 -21.15 11.99 -20.12
N VAL A 221 -20.28 11.14 -20.67
CA VAL A 221 -20.64 9.80 -21.14
C VAL A 221 -21.03 8.91 -19.95
N ALA A 222 -20.26 8.95 -18.86
CA ALA A 222 -20.58 8.20 -17.65
C ALA A 222 -21.94 8.61 -17.06
N ALA A 223 -22.25 9.92 -17.03
CA ALA A 223 -23.53 10.45 -16.59
C ALA A 223 -24.68 9.99 -17.51
N ALA A 224 -24.49 10.01 -18.82
CA ALA A 224 -25.47 9.51 -19.80
C ALA A 224 -25.73 8.01 -19.65
N LEU A 225 -24.72 7.24 -19.19
CA LEU A 225 -24.85 5.81 -18.83
C LEU A 225 -25.46 5.59 -17.43
N GLY A 226 -25.93 6.64 -16.76
CA GLY A 226 -26.58 6.56 -15.44
C GLY A 226 -25.61 6.53 -14.26
N THR A 227 -24.32 6.73 -14.48
CA THR A 227 -23.32 6.74 -13.39
C THR A 227 -23.36 8.07 -12.63
N ARG A 228 -23.57 8.03 -11.32
CA ARG A 228 -23.48 9.21 -10.44
C ARG A 228 -22.01 9.54 -10.17
N VAL A 229 -21.36 10.24 -11.12
CA VAL A 229 -19.90 10.47 -11.15
C VAL A 229 -19.36 11.00 -9.81
N GLY A 230 -20.02 11.99 -9.20
CA GLY A 230 -19.60 12.57 -7.91
C GLY A 230 -19.62 11.54 -6.77
N LEU A 231 -20.68 10.72 -6.69
CA LEU A 231 -20.80 9.67 -5.66
C LEU A 231 -19.72 8.59 -5.85
N VAL A 232 -19.54 8.11 -7.09
CA VAL A 232 -18.53 7.08 -7.39
C VAL A 232 -17.12 7.58 -7.07
N ARG A 233 -16.80 8.83 -7.42
CA ARG A 233 -15.52 9.45 -7.04
C ARG A 233 -15.33 9.52 -5.52
N GLY A 234 -16.34 10.01 -4.79
CA GLY A 234 -16.30 10.09 -3.33
C GLY A 234 -16.08 8.71 -2.68
N LEU A 235 -16.86 7.70 -3.07
CA LEU A 235 -16.72 6.34 -2.57
C LEU A 235 -15.34 5.74 -2.93
N SER A 236 -14.87 5.98 -4.15
CA SER A 236 -13.55 5.51 -4.57
C SER A 236 -12.42 6.12 -3.75
N LEU A 237 -12.48 7.43 -3.47
CA LEU A 237 -11.50 8.09 -2.59
C LEU A 237 -11.56 7.56 -1.16
N MET A 238 -12.75 7.22 -0.65
CA MET A 238 -12.88 6.56 0.66
C MET A 238 -12.22 5.18 0.65
N VAL A 239 -12.41 4.38 -0.41
CA VAL A 239 -11.74 3.07 -0.56
C VAL A 239 -10.22 3.23 -0.61
N VAL A 240 -9.72 4.19 -1.40
CA VAL A 240 -8.28 4.50 -1.47
C VAL A 240 -7.74 4.87 -0.09
N THR A 241 -8.44 5.76 0.62
CA THR A 241 -8.07 6.20 1.98
C THR A 241 -8.04 5.02 2.95
N LEU A 242 -9.09 4.20 2.97
CA LEU A 242 -9.21 3.04 3.84
C LEU A 242 -8.03 2.08 3.64
N LEU A 243 -7.78 1.68 2.40
CA LEU A 243 -6.74 0.71 2.06
C LEU A 243 -5.33 1.29 2.31
N CYS A 244 -5.06 2.52 1.87
CA CYS A 244 -3.77 3.16 2.05
C CYS A 244 -3.48 3.45 3.53
N ALA A 245 -4.45 4.01 4.27
CA ALA A 245 -4.30 4.26 5.70
C ALA A 245 -4.06 2.95 6.49
N THR A 246 -4.80 1.88 6.17
CA THR A 246 -4.59 0.56 6.79
C THR A 246 -3.17 0.07 6.54
N ALA A 247 -2.70 0.08 5.28
CA ALA A 247 -1.36 -0.37 4.93
C ALA A 247 -0.27 0.47 5.62
N THR A 248 -0.39 1.81 5.52
CA THR A 248 0.60 2.74 6.10
C THR A 248 0.62 2.66 7.62
N THR A 249 -0.52 2.49 8.28
CA THR A 249 -0.60 2.36 9.74
C THR A 249 0.20 1.15 10.23
N VAL A 250 0.06 0.00 9.59
CA VAL A 250 0.69 -1.25 10.05
C VAL A 250 2.14 -1.44 9.60
N ALA A 251 2.48 -0.96 8.42
CA ALA A 251 3.79 -1.18 7.80
C ALA A 251 4.65 0.08 7.65
N GLY A 252 4.11 1.27 7.97
CA GLY A 252 4.71 2.54 7.57
C GLY A 252 4.52 2.82 6.07
N PRO A 253 5.03 3.96 5.60
CA PRO A 253 4.93 4.32 4.18
C PRO A 253 5.73 3.37 3.31
N ILE A 254 5.07 2.72 2.34
CA ILE A 254 5.70 1.90 1.30
C ILE A 254 5.29 2.47 -0.04
N GLY A 255 6.25 3.05 -0.76
CA GLY A 255 6.02 3.65 -2.07
C GLY A 255 6.11 2.65 -3.22
N PHE A 256 5.75 3.12 -4.42
CA PHE A 256 5.85 2.44 -5.71
C PHE A 256 4.93 1.23 -5.93
N VAL A 257 4.52 0.49 -4.90
CA VAL A 257 3.62 -0.68 -5.05
C VAL A 257 2.29 -0.26 -5.64
N GLY A 258 1.69 0.81 -5.10
CA GLY A 258 0.43 1.39 -5.57
C GLY A 258 0.50 2.04 -6.95
N LEU A 259 1.69 2.20 -7.50
CA LEU A 259 1.89 2.78 -8.82
C LEU A 259 2.23 1.69 -9.85
N MET A 260 3.19 0.83 -9.56
CA MET A 260 3.69 -0.17 -10.51
C MET A 260 2.73 -1.35 -10.71
N ALA A 261 2.13 -1.86 -9.62
CA ALA A 261 1.26 -3.01 -9.72
C ALA A 261 0.04 -2.76 -10.61
N PRO A 262 -0.74 -1.66 -10.45
CA PRO A 262 -1.88 -1.41 -11.32
C PRO A 262 -1.46 -1.01 -12.76
N LEU A 263 -0.33 -0.34 -12.95
CA LEU A 263 0.19 -0.05 -14.29
C LEU A 263 0.52 -1.34 -15.04
N THR A 264 1.22 -2.27 -14.40
CA THR A 264 1.50 -3.61 -14.95
C THR A 264 0.20 -4.38 -15.20
N ALA A 265 -0.74 -4.34 -14.25
CA ALA A 265 -2.02 -5.00 -14.38
C ALA A 265 -2.84 -4.48 -15.57
N SER A 266 -2.83 -3.17 -15.82
CA SER A 266 -3.53 -2.57 -16.96
C SER A 266 -2.96 -3.02 -18.30
N TRP A 267 -1.66 -3.21 -18.40
CA TRP A 267 -1.01 -3.74 -19.60
C TRP A 267 -1.34 -5.21 -19.88
N LEU A 268 -1.49 -6.00 -18.83
CA LEU A 268 -1.76 -7.44 -18.94
C LEU A 268 -3.24 -7.76 -19.13
N MET A 269 -4.11 -7.03 -18.43
CA MET A 269 -5.57 -7.30 -18.38
C MET A 269 -6.40 -6.45 -19.34
N GLY A 270 -5.80 -5.36 -19.88
CA GLY A 270 -6.53 -4.38 -20.68
C GLY A 270 -7.35 -3.40 -19.82
N PRO A 271 -8.34 -2.69 -20.40
CA PRO A 271 -8.97 -1.53 -19.78
C PRO A 271 -9.97 -1.85 -18.65
N HIS A 272 -10.42 -3.08 -18.50
CA HIS A 272 -11.46 -3.43 -17.53
C HIS A 272 -10.98 -3.40 -16.10
N ARG A 273 -11.50 -2.49 -15.30
CA ARG A 273 -11.07 -2.21 -13.91
C ARG A 273 -11.22 -3.41 -12.98
N GLY A 274 -12.28 -4.21 -13.13
CA GLY A 274 -12.46 -5.41 -12.30
C GLY A 274 -11.31 -6.41 -12.40
N TRP A 275 -10.82 -6.66 -13.62
CA TRP A 275 -9.67 -7.55 -13.83
C TRP A 275 -8.35 -6.93 -13.34
N ILE A 276 -8.20 -5.59 -13.47
CA ILE A 276 -7.05 -4.87 -12.93
C ILE A 276 -7.02 -4.99 -11.41
N VAL A 277 -8.14 -4.75 -10.72
CA VAL A 277 -8.26 -4.89 -9.26
C VAL A 277 -7.94 -6.31 -8.81
N ALA A 278 -8.49 -7.33 -9.50
CA ALA A 278 -8.21 -8.73 -9.19
C ALA A 278 -6.71 -9.07 -9.34
N LEU A 279 -6.05 -8.61 -10.40
CA LEU A 279 -4.62 -8.83 -10.57
C LEU A 279 -3.79 -8.02 -9.56
N CYS A 280 -4.20 -6.81 -9.18
CA CYS A 280 -3.55 -6.01 -8.14
C CYS A 280 -3.63 -6.69 -6.77
N ALA A 281 -4.76 -7.31 -6.43
CA ALA A 281 -4.93 -8.04 -5.17
C ALA A 281 -3.97 -9.23 -5.03
N LEU A 282 -3.53 -9.83 -6.14
CA LEU A 282 -2.53 -10.90 -6.17
C LEU A 282 -1.11 -10.38 -6.42
N GLY A 283 -0.94 -9.46 -7.34
CA GLY A 283 0.37 -8.96 -7.79
C GLY A 283 1.02 -8.00 -6.79
N GLY A 284 0.24 -7.19 -6.07
CA GLY A 284 0.77 -6.33 -5.00
C GLY A 284 1.51 -7.11 -3.92
N PRO A 285 0.90 -8.16 -3.35
CA PRO A 285 1.59 -9.07 -2.42
C PRO A 285 2.87 -9.70 -3.00
N VAL A 286 2.88 -10.10 -4.27
CA VAL A 286 4.09 -10.61 -4.93
C VAL A 286 5.22 -9.60 -4.88
N VAL A 287 4.94 -8.34 -5.24
CA VAL A 287 5.95 -7.26 -5.21
C VAL A 287 6.49 -7.03 -3.81
N VAL A 288 5.60 -6.91 -2.82
CA VAL A 288 5.99 -6.63 -1.42
C VAL A 288 6.76 -7.78 -0.81
N LEU A 289 6.29 -9.03 -0.97
CA LEU A 289 6.98 -10.21 -0.42
C LEU A 289 8.31 -10.47 -1.13
N ALA A 290 8.40 -10.29 -2.44
CA ALA A 290 9.64 -10.42 -3.17
C ALA A 290 10.68 -9.38 -2.70
N ALA A 291 10.27 -8.10 -2.54
CA ALA A 291 11.13 -7.06 -2.00
C ALA A 291 11.57 -7.40 -0.55
N ASP A 292 10.65 -7.86 0.29
CA ASP A 292 10.95 -8.22 1.66
C ASP A 292 11.93 -9.40 1.78
N VAL A 293 11.75 -10.45 0.97
CA VAL A 293 12.68 -11.60 0.91
C VAL A 293 14.05 -11.18 0.41
N LEU A 294 14.09 -10.34 -0.64
CA LEU A 294 15.35 -9.78 -1.16
C LEU A 294 16.09 -8.98 -0.08
N GLY A 295 15.37 -8.14 0.69
CA GLY A 295 15.95 -7.35 1.77
C GLY A 295 16.60 -8.19 2.86
N ARG A 296 15.96 -9.31 3.21
CA ARG A 296 16.50 -10.28 4.18
C ARG A 296 17.75 -11.01 3.66
N VAL A 297 17.85 -11.22 2.35
CA VAL A 297 19.00 -11.94 1.74
C VAL A 297 20.18 -11.01 1.53
N LEU A 298 19.95 -9.80 1.01
CA LEU A 298 20.99 -8.83 0.64
C LEU A 298 21.71 -8.22 1.85
N ALA A 299 20.99 -8.02 2.96
CA ALA A 299 21.53 -7.35 4.14
C ALA A 299 22.01 -8.29 5.25
N ARG A 300 22.12 -9.59 5.00
CA ARG A 300 22.55 -10.56 6.03
C ARG A 300 23.87 -10.20 6.69
N PRO A 301 24.00 -10.33 8.03
CA PRO A 301 23.07 -10.88 9.02
C PRO A 301 21.96 -9.90 9.44
N GLY A 302 22.00 -8.64 9.02
CA GLY A 302 20.92 -7.66 9.23
C GLY A 302 19.74 -7.87 8.29
N GLU A 303 18.82 -6.90 8.30
CA GLU A 303 17.66 -6.86 7.43
C GLU A 303 17.51 -5.47 6.81
N MET A 304 17.26 -5.40 5.51
CA MET A 304 16.89 -4.16 4.84
C MET A 304 15.37 -4.04 4.85
N GLN A 305 14.88 -2.86 5.20
CA GLN A 305 13.45 -2.62 5.31
C GLN A 305 12.79 -2.61 3.93
N VAL A 306 11.57 -3.15 3.83
CA VAL A 306 10.87 -3.37 2.56
C VAL A 306 10.60 -2.08 1.81
N GLY A 307 10.31 -0.97 2.52
CA GLY A 307 10.07 0.34 1.89
C GLY A 307 11.28 0.89 1.14
N LEU A 308 12.50 0.68 1.64
CA LEU A 308 13.73 1.03 0.92
C LEU A 308 13.88 0.22 -0.36
N LEU A 309 13.64 -1.08 -0.29
CA LEU A 309 13.77 -1.96 -1.45
C LEU A 309 12.73 -1.71 -2.53
N THR A 310 11.48 -1.47 -2.13
CA THR A 310 10.44 -1.11 -3.10
C THR A 310 10.75 0.21 -3.80
N ALA A 311 11.36 1.18 -3.10
CA ALA A 311 11.81 2.42 -3.72
C ALA A 311 13.01 2.21 -4.66
N PHE A 312 13.98 1.41 -4.23
CA PHE A 312 15.21 1.16 -4.99
C PHE A 312 14.96 0.38 -6.29
N VAL A 313 14.06 -0.62 -6.24
CA VAL A 313 13.66 -1.40 -7.41
C VAL A 313 12.57 -0.67 -8.20
N GLY A 314 11.67 0.00 -7.51
CA GLY A 314 10.52 0.68 -8.10
C GLY A 314 10.90 1.87 -9.00
N SER A 315 11.86 2.68 -8.58
CA SER A 315 12.27 3.87 -9.35
C SER A 315 12.80 3.54 -10.74
N PRO A 316 13.76 2.61 -10.95
CA PRO A 316 14.21 2.23 -12.27
C PRO A 316 13.12 1.58 -13.12
N VAL A 317 12.29 0.72 -12.50
CA VAL A 317 11.19 0.07 -13.21
C VAL A 317 10.17 1.08 -13.70
N LEU A 318 9.81 2.07 -12.85
CA LEU A 318 8.92 3.14 -13.23
C LEU A 318 9.50 3.96 -14.39
N LEU A 319 10.79 4.32 -14.34
CA LEU A 319 11.44 5.05 -15.41
C LEU A 319 11.34 4.30 -16.74
N LEU A 320 11.63 3.00 -16.75
CA LEU A 320 11.51 2.16 -17.94
C LEU A 320 10.05 2.07 -18.45
N MET A 321 9.09 2.00 -17.53
CA MET A 321 7.67 1.98 -17.88
C MET A 321 7.23 3.29 -18.55
N VAL A 322 7.64 4.44 -18.02
CA VAL A 322 7.32 5.77 -18.56
C VAL A 322 7.96 5.96 -19.94
N LEU A 323 9.21 5.55 -20.14
CA LEU A 323 9.87 5.61 -21.45
C LEU A 323 9.10 4.79 -22.49
N ARG A 324 8.68 3.56 -22.15
CA ARG A 324 7.87 2.73 -23.07
C ARG A 324 6.47 3.27 -23.34
N MET A 325 5.90 4.06 -22.43
CA MET A 325 4.61 4.74 -22.67
C MET A 325 4.78 5.85 -23.72
N LYS A 326 5.88 6.59 -23.68
CA LYS A 326 6.19 7.64 -24.65
C LYS A 326 6.33 7.07 -26.06
N ASP A 327 7.04 5.94 -26.23
CA ASP A 327 7.25 5.28 -27.52
C ASP A 327 5.94 4.75 -28.16
N ARG A 328 4.89 4.52 -27.38
CA ARG A 328 3.57 4.07 -27.86
C ARG A 328 2.62 5.24 -28.20
N ALA A 329 2.95 6.44 -27.75
CA ALA A 329 2.14 7.64 -27.99
C ALA A 329 2.69 8.48 -29.17
N SER A 330 3.93 8.21 -29.59
CA SER A 330 4.56 8.72 -30.84
C SER A 330 4.28 7.76 -32.00
#